data_c928f05869464675ee25141d7f3a9e67
#
_entry.id   c928f05869464675ee25141d7f3a9e67
#
_cell.length_a   1.000
_cell.length_b   1.000
_cell.length_c   1.000
_cell.angle_alpha   90.00
_cell.angle_beta   90.00
_cell.angle_gamma   90.00
#
_symmetry.space_group_name_H-M   'P 1'
#
loop_
_entity.id
_entity.type
_entity.pdbx_description
1 polymer ?
#
loop_
_entity_poly.entity_id
_entity_poly.type
_entity_poly.pdbx_seq_one_letter_code
_entity_poly.pdbx_strand_id
1 'polypeptide(L)'
;VPTYNIPNVTATLKFTPDALAGIYLGTITKWNDPKIASENPGVTLPDMGITTVHRSDGSGTTGVFTDYLSKVSPDWKTKVGSATSVNWPGGVGGNGNAGVAGAVKSTPGAIGYVELIYAIQNKIGYGVVKNASGKYVEASLDSTTKAADGFTPPDWGNLKGQQAKISITNSTNPDAWPISTFTFLLVPKDIADKGKALAVLRFAWYGMHDGQAFAKDLGYAPLPANVVTSAEAALKAVTSGGTTVLK
;
A
#
# COMPACT_ATOMS: atom_id res chain seq x y z
N VAL A 1 4.25 1.66 3.93
CA VAL A 1 4.75 2.76 4.77
C VAL A 1 5.99 3.39 4.15
N PRO A 2 6.22 4.73 4.26
CA PRO A 2 7.50 5.34 3.98
C PRO A 2 8.49 4.92 5.07
N THR A 3 9.58 4.28 4.67
CA THR A 3 10.64 3.82 5.59
C THR A 3 11.93 4.53 5.25
N TYR A 4 12.75 4.85 6.26
CA TYR A 4 13.93 5.67 6.08
C TYR A 4 15.08 5.26 7.00
N ASN A 5 16.28 5.70 6.64
CA ASN A 5 17.50 5.51 7.42
C ASN A 5 18.25 6.84 7.54
N ILE A 6 18.03 7.56 8.62
CA ILE A 6 18.71 8.83 8.90
C ILE A 6 19.56 8.64 10.16
N PRO A 7 20.89 8.68 10.05
CA PRO A 7 21.77 8.51 11.22
C PRO A 7 21.43 9.49 12.34
N ASN A 8 21.39 9.00 13.57
CA ASN A 8 21.09 9.75 14.80
C ASN A 8 19.67 10.32 14.88
N VAL A 9 18.75 9.98 13.97
CA VAL A 9 17.34 10.33 14.07
C VAL A 9 16.54 9.09 14.45
N THR A 10 16.07 9.05 15.70
CA THR A 10 15.26 7.94 16.24
C THR A 10 13.76 8.30 16.32
N ALA A 11 13.43 9.56 16.08
CA ALA A 11 12.06 10.04 16.12
C ALA A 11 11.28 9.52 14.91
N THR A 12 10.00 9.21 15.13
CA THR A 12 9.06 8.93 14.02
C THR A 12 8.77 10.22 13.28
N LEU A 13 9.14 10.26 11.99
CA LEU A 13 8.95 11.45 11.17
C LEU A 13 7.52 11.55 10.64
N LYS A 14 7.08 12.79 10.52
CA LYS A 14 5.82 13.21 9.93
C LYS A 14 6.03 13.63 8.49
N PHE A 15 5.25 13.08 7.58
CA PHE A 15 5.29 13.43 6.16
C PHE A 15 3.94 13.99 5.70
N THR A 16 3.98 15.15 5.05
CA THR A 16 2.84 15.62 4.27
C THR A 16 2.78 14.92 2.91
N PRO A 17 1.60 14.88 2.24
CA PRO A 17 1.49 14.41 0.87
C PRO A 17 2.48 15.11 -0.08
N ASP A 18 2.60 16.44 0.04
CA ASP A 18 3.50 17.26 -0.79
C ASP A 18 4.98 16.91 -0.56
N ALA A 19 5.36 16.67 0.71
CA ALA A 19 6.73 16.27 1.02
C ALA A 19 7.08 14.91 0.40
N LEU A 20 6.21 13.91 0.54
CA LEU A 20 6.43 12.60 -0.09
C LEU A 20 6.50 12.70 -1.62
N ALA A 21 5.55 13.40 -2.24
CA ALA A 21 5.57 13.59 -3.68
C ALA A 21 6.83 14.34 -4.13
N GLY A 22 7.22 15.40 -3.42
CA GLY A 22 8.41 16.19 -3.72
C GLY A 22 9.71 15.39 -3.61
N ILE A 23 9.83 14.51 -2.62
CA ILE A 23 10.98 13.62 -2.46
C ILE A 23 11.10 12.69 -3.68
N TYR A 24 10.04 12.00 -4.07
CA TYR A 24 10.08 11.06 -5.19
C TYR A 24 10.09 11.73 -6.57
N LEU A 25 9.66 12.99 -6.67
CA LEU A 25 9.85 13.83 -7.87
C LEU A 25 11.28 14.42 -7.96
N GLY A 26 12.10 14.30 -6.90
CA GLY A 26 13.44 14.91 -6.84
C GLY A 26 13.44 16.41 -6.64
N THR A 27 12.32 17.03 -6.24
CA THR A 27 12.23 18.46 -5.90
C THR A 27 12.62 18.76 -4.45
N ILE A 28 12.53 17.75 -3.58
CA ILE A 28 13.06 17.75 -2.22
C ILE A 28 14.21 16.76 -2.19
N THR A 29 15.42 17.26 -2.01
CA THR A 29 16.66 16.46 -2.15
C THR A 29 17.46 16.34 -0.85
N LYS A 30 17.07 17.05 0.20
CA LYS A 30 17.73 17.02 1.51
C LYS A 30 16.76 16.77 2.65
N TRP A 31 17.22 16.11 3.69
CA TRP A 31 16.40 15.81 4.86
C TRP A 31 16.00 17.05 5.67
N ASN A 32 16.86 18.07 5.72
CA ASN A 32 16.58 19.35 6.39
C ASN A 32 15.77 20.33 5.54
N ASP A 33 15.19 19.90 4.41
CA ASP A 33 14.30 20.75 3.62
C ASP A 33 13.17 21.31 4.49
N PRO A 34 12.82 22.60 4.38
CA PRO A 34 11.78 23.24 5.18
C PRO A 34 10.43 22.52 5.15
N LYS A 35 10.08 21.87 4.03
CA LYS A 35 8.82 21.11 3.89
C LYS A 35 8.81 19.82 4.72
N ILE A 36 9.97 19.33 5.13
CA ILE A 36 10.08 18.20 6.07
C ILE A 36 10.26 18.74 7.49
N ALA A 37 11.20 19.68 7.68
CA ALA A 37 11.59 20.17 8.98
C ALA A 37 10.44 20.87 9.73
N SER A 38 9.62 21.67 9.05
CA SER A 38 8.49 22.38 9.66
C SER A 38 7.42 21.46 10.25
N GLU A 39 7.26 20.26 9.71
CA GLU A 39 6.29 19.27 10.20
C GLU A 39 6.87 18.39 11.33
N ASN A 40 8.18 18.51 11.58
CA ASN A 40 8.93 17.75 12.58
C ASN A 40 9.63 18.65 13.63
N PRO A 41 8.89 19.55 14.30
CA PRO A 41 9.48 20.43 15.30
C PRO A 41 10.14 19.62 16.42
N GLY A 42 11.33 20.03 16.84
CA GLY A 42 12.11 19.35 17.88
C GLY A 42 12.98 18.19 17.36
N VAL A 43 12.89 17.84 16.08
CA VAL A 43 13.80 16.87 15.46
C VAL A 43 14.88 17.60 14.68
N THR A 44 16.15 17.39 15.05
CA THR A 44 17.28 17.93 14.28
C THR A 44 17.52 17.06 13.06
N LEU A 45 17.03 17.50 11.91
CA LEU A 45 17.26 16.83 10.63
C LEU A 45 18.60 17.27 10.05
N PRO A 46 19.46 16.31 9.59
CA PRO A 46 20.79 16.64 9.07
C PRO A 46 20.71 17.30 7.69
N ASP A 47 21.72 18.11 7.36
CA ASP A 47 21.98 18.55 5.98
C ASP A 47 22.57 17.38 5.18
N MET A 48 21.71 16.43 4.85
CA MET A 48 22.05 15.16 4.19
C MET A 48 21.16 15.00 2.95
N GLY A 49 21.75 14.53 1.86
CA GLY A 49 21.02 14.18 0.64
C GLY A 49 20.06 13.02 0.87
N ILE A 50 18.92 13.08 0.19
CA ILE A 50 17.93 11.98 0.18
C ILE A 50 18.22 11.06 -0.99
N THR A 51 18.36 9.76 -0.73
CA THR A 51 18.37 8.72 -1.74
C THR A 51 17.04 8.00 -1.75
N THR A 52 16.24 8.14 -2.80
CA THR A 52 14.99 7.40 -2.94
C THR A 52 15.26 5.95 -3.35
N VAL A 53 14.54 5.02 -2.72
CA VAL A 53 14.57 3.59 -3.05
C VAL A 53 13.19 3.17 -3.52
N HIS A 54 13.13 2.52 -4.68
CA HIS A 54 11.88 2.08 -5.28
C HIS A 54 11.95 0.62 -5.71
N ARG A 55 10.83 0.02 -6.09
CA ARG A 55 10.80 -1.35 -6.62
C ARG A 55 11.38 -1.39 -8.04
N SER A 56 12.22 -2.37 -8.29
CA SER A 56 12.78 -2.66 -9.63
C SER A 56 11.97 -3.70 -10.41
N ASP A 57 10.99 -4.34 -9.77
CA ASP A 57 10.07 -5.33 -10.33
C ASP A 57 8.65 -4.78 -10.43
N GLY A 58 7.77 -5.45 -11.18
CA GLY A 58 6.34 -5.17 -11.19
C GLY A 58 5.73 -5.43 -9.81
N SER A 59 5.10 -4.42 -9.19
CA SER A 59 4.76 -4.46 -7.77
C SER A 59 3.40 -3.85 -7.46
N GLY A 60 2.56 -4.61 -6.71
CA GLY A 60 1.33 -4.07 -6.11
C GLY A 60 1.61 -2.93 -5.14
N THR A 61 2.68 -3.03 -4.33
CA THR A 61 3.11 -1.97 -3.41
C THR A 61 3.45 -0.68 -4.16
N THR A 62 4.14 -0.78 -5.32
CA THR A 62 4.36 0.37 -6.21
C THR A 62 3.04 0.92 -6.73
N GLY A 63 2.12 0.05 -7.18
CA GLY A 63 0.81 0.48 -7.68
C GLY A 63 0.05 1.31 -6.65
N VAL A 64 0.01 0.86 -5.39
CA VAL A 64 -0.65 1.57 -4.28
C VAL A 64 0.03 2.89 -3.95
N PHE A 65 1.35 2.88 -3.85
CA PHE A 65 2.11 4.09 -3.52
C PHE A 65 1.99 5.16 -4.60
N THR A 66 2.09 4.77 -5.88
CA THR A 66 1.96 5.69 -7.01
C THR A 66 0.52 6.15 -7.24
N ASP A 67 -0.49 5.32 -6.91
CA ASP A 67 -1.89 5.72 -6.89
C ASP A 67 -2.13 6.81 -5.82
N TYR A 68 -1.61 6.60 -4.62
CA TYR A 68 -1.66 7.62 -3.56
C TYR A 68 -1.00 8.92 -4.01
N LEU A 69 0.24 8.88 -4.51
CA LEU A 69 0.96 10.07 -4.97
C LEU A 69 0.23 10.78 -6.12
N SER A 70 -0.42 10.03 -7.02
CA SER A 70 -1.23 10.60 -8.12
C SER A 70 -2.51 11.28 -7.63
N LYS A 71 -3.08 10.84 -6.50
CA LYS A 71 -4.26 11.49 -5.91
C LYS A 71 -3.92 12.77 -5.17
N VAL A 72 -2.73 12.87 -4.59
CA VAL A 72 -2.34 13.99 -3.72
C VAL A 72 -1.41 15.00 -4.40
N SER A 73 -0.85 14.69 -5.58
CA SER A 73 0.05 15.56 -6.31
C SER A 73 -0.29 15.60 -7.80
N PRO A 74 -0.84 16.72 -8.31
CA PRO A 74 -1.06 16.91 -9.75
C PRO A 74 0.22 16.77 -10.58
N ASP A 75 1.34 17.23 -10.07
CA ASP A 75 2.65 17.12 -10.71
C ASP A 75 3.08 15.66 -10.86
N TRP A 76 2.93 14.85 -9.79
CA TRP A 76 3.20 13.42 -9.85
C TRP A 76 2.30 12.74 -10.87
N LYS A 77 1.00 13.00 -10.80
CA LYS A 77 0.00 12.44 -11.72
C LYS A 77 0.35 12.69 -13.19
N THR A 78 0.83 13.90 -13.49
CA THR A 78 1.14 14.31 -14.87
C THR A 78 2.49 13.76 -15.35
N LYS A 79 3.51 13.75 -14.49
CA LYS A 79 4.88 13.41 -14.87
C LYS A 79 5.18 11.90 -14.78
N VAL A 80 4.55 11.20 -13.84
CA VAL A 80 4.86 9.79 -13.53
C VAL A 80 3.62 8.91 -13.63
N GLY A 81 2.51 9.33 -13.03
CA GLY A 81 1.26 8.57 -13.01
C GLY A 81 1.24 7.44 -11.97
N SER A 82 0.37 6.45 -12.20
CA SER A 82 0.12 5.31 -11.30
C SER A 82 0.13 4.00 -12.08
N ALA A 83 1.01 3.08 -11.70
CA ALA A 83 1.09 1.72 -12.23
C ALA A 83 1.90 0.81 -11.29
N THR A 84 1.88 -0.50 -11.54
CA THR A 84 2.73 -1.48 -10.84
C THR A 84 4.22 -1.35 -11.21
N SER A 85 4.53 -0.61 -12.27
CA SER A 85 5.87 -0.19 -12.70
C SER A 85 5.75 1.16 -13.39
N VAL A 86 6.57 2.13 -13.00
CA VAL A 86 6.57 3.51 -13.52
C VAL A 86 8.00 3.93 -13.88
N ASN A 87 8.11 5.00 -14.68
CA ASN A 87 9.40 5.64 -14.93
C ASN A 87 9.74 6.54 -13.74
N TRP A 88 10.55 6.04 -12.82
CA TRP A 88 10.96 6.81 -11.64
C TRP A 88 11.84 7.99 -12.03
N PRO A 89 11.62 9.19 -11.45
CA PRO A 89 12.46 10.36 -11.72
C PRO A 89 13.92 10.19 -11.30
N GLY A 90 14.19 9.26 -10.39
CA GLY A 90 15.53 8.94 -9.87
C GLY A 90 15.48 7.92 -8.77
N GLY A 91 16.62 7.69 -8.13
CA GLY A 91 16.74 6.73 -7.04
C GLY A 91 17.37 5.41 -7.46
N VAL A 92 17.30 4.42 -6.56
CA VAL A 92 17.85 3.08 -6.75
C VAL A 92 16.76 2.03 -6.64
N GLY A 93 16.87 0.97 -7.44
CA GLY A 93 15.91 -0.13 -7.47
C GLY A 93 16.23 -1.21 -6.44
N GLY A 94 15.18 -1.71 -5.74
CA GLY A 94 15.24 -2.90 -4.89
C GLY A 94 14.24 -3.96 -5.36
N ASN A 95 14.67 -5.21 -5.44
CA ASN A 95 13.79 -6.30 -5.84
C ASN A 95 12.93 -6.76 -4.65
N GLY A 96 11.61 -6.73 -4.81
CA GLY A 96 10.66 -7.03 -3.75
C GLY A 96 10.71 -6.02 -2.58
N ASN A 97 9.77 -6.16 -1.64
CA ASN A 97 9.82 -5.36 -0.40
C ASN A 97 11.11 -5.61 0.40
N ALA A 98 11.61 -6.84 0.38
CA ALA A 98 12.86 -7.20 1.06
C ALA A 98 14.07 -6.45 0.47
N GLY A 99 14.16 -6.33 -0.86
CA GLY A 99 15.25 -5.59 -1.52
C GLY A 99 15.18 -4.09 -1.21
N VAL A 100 13.98 -3.49 -1.20
CA VAL A 100 13.80 -2.08 -0.80
C VAL A 100 14.18 -1.88 0.67
N ALA A 101 13.67 -2.72 1.57
CA ALA A 101 13.98 -2.64 3.00
C ALA A 101 15.50 -2.78 3.26
N GLY A 102 16.14 -3.74 2.60
CA GLY A 102 17.60 -3.94 2.69
C GLY A 102 18.37 -2.73 2.19
N ALA A 103 18.03 -2.17 1.04
CA ALA A 103 18.68 -0.99 0.48
C ALA A 103 18.51 0.24 1.39
N VAL A 104 17.31 0.48 1.93
CA VAL A 104 17.08 1.56 2.90
C VAL A 104 17.93 1.37 4.13
N LYS A 105 17.95 0.16 4.70
CA LYS A 105 18.70 -0.15 5.93
C LYS A 105 20.21 0.07 5.77
N SER A 106 20.75 -0.24 4.60
CA SER A 106 22.19 -0.16 4.33
C SER A 106 22.65 1.21 3.83
N THR A 107 21.73 2.11 3.44
CA THR A 107 22.07 3.40 2.83
C THR A 107 21.70 4.56 3.75
N PRO A 108 22.66 5.23 4.40
CA PRO A 108 22.38 6.46 5.16
C PRO A 108 21.74 7.53 4.27
N GLY A 109 20.69 8.16 4.76
CA GLY A 109 19.91 9.15 4.02
C GLY A 109 18.87 8.56 3.05
N ALA A 110 18.72 7.23 3.00
CA ALA A 110 17.73 6.62 2.13
C ALA A 110 16.29 6.75 2.66
N ILE A 111 15.34 6.84 1.72
CA ILE A 111 13.90 6.67 1.94
C ILE A 111 13.36 5.68 0.90
N GLY A 112 12.53 4.74 1.35
CA GLY A 112 11.82 3.79 0.50
C GLY A 112 10.36 3.67 0.89
N TYR A 113 9.64 2.77 0.21
CA TYR A 113 8.28 2.38 0.58
C TYR A 113 8.18 0.84 0.59
N VAL A 114 7.60 0.30 1.64
CA VAL A 114 7.42 -1.16 1.82
C VAL A 114 6.08 -1.42 2.53
N GLU A 115 5.61 -2.64 2.50
CA GLU A 115 4.56 -3.06 3.42
C GLU A 115 5.04 -2.96 4.87
N LEU A 116 4.14 -2.58 5.79
CA LEU A 116 4.44 -2.32 7.19
C LEU A 116 5.24 -3.46 7.85
N ILE A 117 4.88 -4.70 7.55
CA ILE A 117 5.53 -5.87 8.15
C ILE A 117 7.05 -5.93 7.84
N TYR A 118 7.47 -5.47 6.63
CA TYR A 118 8.88 -5.44 6.27
C TYR A 118 9.66 -4.37 7.05
N ALA A 119 9.04 -3.23 7.34
CA ALA A 119 9.67 -2.22 8.19
C ALA A 119 9.86 -2.75 9.63
N ILE A 120 8.85 -3.40 10.18
CA ILE A 120 8.87 -4.00 11.53
C ILE A 120 9.92 -5.11 11.62
N GLN A 121 9.91 -6.07 10.70
CA GLN A 121 10.83 -7.23 10.72
C GLN A 121 12.30 -6.81 10.54
N ASN A 122 12.55 -5.79 9.71
CA ASN A 122 13.92 -5.28 9.49
C ASN A 122 14.34 -4.24 10.53
N LYS A 123 13.44 -3.84 11.46
CA LYS A 123 13.70 -2.82 12.50
C LYS A 123 14.20 -1.50 11.89
N ILE A 124 13.59 -1.06 10.80
CA ILE A 124 13.86 0.24 10.16
C ILE A 124 12.76 1.23 10.52
N GLY A 125 13.14 2.50 10.69
CA GLY A 125 12.20 3.58 10.96
C GLY A 125 11.18 3.74 9.83
N TYR A 126 9.94 4.03 10.20
CA TYR A 126 8.90 4.41 9.24
C TYR A 126 8.12 5.60 9.77
N GLY A 127 7.54 6.37 8.86
CA GLY A 127 6.91 7.63 9.19
C GLY A 127 5.40 7.55 9.25
N VAL A 128 4.81 8.53 9.95
CA VAL A 128 3.37 8.83 9.87
C VAL A 128 3.09 9.77 8.71
N VAL A 129 1.91 9.66 8.13
CA VAL A 129 1.53 10.44 6.95
C VAL A 129 0.28 11.25 7.24
N LYS A 130 0.28 12.51 6.81
CA LYS A 130 -0.89 13.38 6.91
C LYS A 130 -1.94 12.90 5.91
N ASN A 131 -3.12 12.54 6.40
CA ASN A 131 -4.22 12.04 5.58
C ASN A 131 -5.09 13.16 4.99
N ALA A 132 -6.13 12.80 4.24
CA ALA A 132 -7.04 13.75 3.59
C ALA A 132 -7.78 14.67 4.57
N SER A 133 -7.95 14.28 5.83
CA SER A 133 -8.56 15.11 6.88
C SER A 133 -7.55 16.04 7.58
N GLY A 134 -6.27 16.02 7.20
CA GLY A 134 -5.22 16.82 7.78
C GLY A 134 -4.61 16.25 9.07
N LYS A 135 -4.99 15.03 9.50
CA LYS A 135 -4.41 14.35 10.64
C LYS A 135 -3.17 13.55 10.25
N TYR A 136 -2.17 13.52 11.13
CA TYR A 136 -1.08 12.54 11.03
C TYR A 136 -1.54 11.20 11.59
N VAL A 137 -1.53 10.19 10.76
CA VAL A 137 -1.95 8.83 11.11
C VAL A 137 -0.76 7.88 11.02
N GLU A 138 -0.64 6.99 11.98
CA GLU A 138 0.29 5.87 11.95
C GLU A 138 -0.34 4.66 11.25
N ALA A 139 0.48 3.94 10.48
CA ALA A 139 0.04 2.69 9.89
C ALA A 139 -0.16 1.63 10.97
N SER A 140 -1.38 1.13 11.09
CA SER A 140 -1.77 0.06 12.00
C SER A 140 -2.88 -0.78 11.38
N LEU A 141 -3.22 -1.91 11.99
CA LEU A 141 -4.35 -2.73 11.54
C LEU A 141 -5.66 -1.93 11.59
N ASP A 142 -5.88 -1.16 12.67
CA ASP A 142 -7.07 -0.34 12.84
C ASP A 142 -7.15 0.76 11.79
N SER A 143 -6.10 1.57 11.63
CA SER A 143 -6.09 2.66 10.64
C SER A 143 -6.16 2.16 9.19
N THR A 144 -5.69 0.92 8.93
CA THR A 144 -5.85 0.26 7.62
C THR A 144 -7.29 -0.19 7.40
N THR A 145 -7.96 -0.75 8.42
CA THR A 145 -9.39 -1.08 8.36
C THR A 145 -10.23 0.17 8.12
N LYS A 146 -9.91 1.28 8.81
CA LYS A 146 -10.57 2.60 8.62
C LYS A 146 -10.44 3.13 7.19
N ALA A 147 -9.40 2.78 6.46
CA ALA A 147 -9.27 3.18 5.06
C ALA A 147 -10.33 2.56 4.15
N ALA A 148 -10.89 1.43 4.54
CA ALA A 148 -11.98 0.76 3.82
C ALA A 148 -13.39 1.19 4.27
N ASP A 149 -13.51 2.08 5.25
CA ASP A 149 -14.81 2.62 5.67
C ASP A 149 -15.47 3.37 4.49
N GLY A 150 -16.73 3.04 4.23
CA GLY A 150 -17.47 3.60 3.09
C GLY A 150 -17.06 3.06 1.73
N PHE A 151 -16.12 2.12 1.67
CA PHE A 151 -15.78 1.45 0.41
C PHE A 151 -16.99 0.66 -0.10
N THR A 152 -17.37 0.94 -1.36
CA THR A 152 -18.42 0.19 -2.07
C THR A 152 -17.73 -0.81 -3.00
N PRO A 153 -17.79 -2.11 -2.71
CA PRO A 153 -17.19 -3.11 -3.58
C PRO A 153 -17.79 -3.04 -4.99
N PRO A 154 -16.95 -3.13 -6.03
CA PRO A 154 -17.42 -3.18 -7.42
C PRO A 154 -18.01 -4.56 -7.73
N ASP A 155 -18.57 -4.71 -8.93
CA ASP A 155 -18.81 -6.03 -9.49
C ASP A 155 -17.45 -6.71 -9.80
N TRP A 156 -17.01 -7.59 -8.91
CA TRP A 156 -15.76 -8.33 -9.06
C TRP A 156 -15.72 -9.21 -10.33
N GLY A 157 -16.89 -9.60 -10.83
CA GLY A 157 -17.02 -10.34 -12.09
C GLY A 157 -16.76 -9.48 -13.33
N ASN A 158 -16.75 -8.15 -13.23
CA ASN A 158 -16.57 -7.24 -14.35
C ASN A 158 -15.73 -6.01 -13.96
N LEU A 159 -14.44 -6.21 -13.77
CA LEU A 159 -13.51 -5.14 -13.38
C LEU A 159 -12.93 -4.35 -14.56
N LYS A 160 -13.27 -4.69 -15.82
CA LYS A 160 -12.72 -4.02 -16.99
C LYS A 160 -12.99 -2.51 -16.93
N GLY A 161 -11.92 -1.72 -16.90
CA GLY A 161 -11.99 -0.26 -16.79
C GLY A 161 -12.42 0.28 -15.42
N GLN A 162 -12.50 -0.58 -14.38
CA GLN A 162 -12.94 -0.19 -13.04
C GLN A 162 -11.84 -0.25 -11.97
N GLN A 163 -10.57 -0.38 -12.38
CA GLN A 163 -9.43 -0.51 -11.45
C GLN A 163 -9.35 0.64 -10.44
N ALA A 164 -9.69 1.86 -10.86
CA ALA A 164 -9.73 3.01 -9.96
C ALA A 164 -10.78 2.89 -8.84
N LYS A 165 -11.84 2.09 -9.07
CA LYS A 165 -12.93 1.90 -8.10
C LYS A 165 -12.55 0.93 -6.96
N ILE A 166 -11.46 0.19 -7.10
CA ILE A 166 -10.99 -0.75 -6.08
C ILE A 166 -9.93 -0.13 -5.14
N SER A 167 -9.56 1.13 -5.39
CA SER A 167 -8.56 1.82 -4.58
C SER A 167 -9.20 2.41 -3.31
N ILE A 168 -8.56 2.16 -2.17
CA ILE A 168 -8.87 2.77 -0.87
C ILE A 168 -7.77 3.73 -0.41
N THR A 169 -6.83 4.11 -1.28
CA THR A 169 -5.82 5.12 -0.96
C THR A 169 -6.47 6.50 -0.81
N ASN A 170 -5.90 7.31 0.08
CA ASN A 170 -6.37 8.66 0.38
C ASN A 170 -7.86 8.71 0.81
N SER A 171 -8.28 7.72 1.61
CA SER A 171 -9.62 7.67 2.20
C SER A 171 -9.94 8.97 2.95
N THR A 172 -11.21 9.38 2.92
CA THR A 172 -11.70 10.56 3.63
C THR A 172 -11.96 10.32 5.11
N ASN A 173 -11.90 9.05 5.59
CA ASN A 173 -12.02 8.76 7.02
C ASN A 173 -10.86 9.42 7.78
N PRO A 174 -11.13 10.21 8.83
CA PRO A 174 -10.11 10.98 9.54
C PRO A 174 -9.09 10.14 10.29
N ASP A 175 -9.37 8.87 10.54
CA ASP A 175 -8.48 7.96 11.26
C ASP A 175 -7.85 6.90 10.32
N ALA A 176 -8.08 7.03 9.01
CA ALA A 176 -7.54 6.11 8.01
C ALA A 176 -6.08 6.35 7.70
N TRP A 177 -5.30 5.26 7.61
CA TRP A 177 -3.98 5.28 6.98
C TRP A 177 -4.14 5.53 5.47
N PRO A 178 -3.51 6.59 4.92
CA PRO A 178 -3.83 7.03 3.56
C PRO A 178 -3.26 6.14 2.45
N ILE A 179 -2.31 5.24 2.76
CA ILE A 179 -1.65 4.38 1.76
C ILE A 179 -2.03 2.92 2.03
N SER A 180 -3.33 2.64 1.91
CA SER A 180 -3.91 1.31 2.17
C SER A 180 -4.42 0.66 0.89
N THR A 181 -4.45 -0.66 0.87
CA THR A 181 -5.01 -1.46 -0.22
C THR A 181 -5.52 -2.80 0.28
N PHE A 182 -6.33 -3.48 -0.54
CA PHE A 182 -6.65 -4.89 -0.37
C PHE A 182 -5.59 -5.77 -1.04
N THR A 183 -5.45 -7.00 -0.56
CA THR A 183 -4.80 -8.08 -1.31
C THR A 183 -5.84 -8.77 -2.18
N PHE A 184 -5.53 -8.97 -3.46
CA PHE A 184 -6.45 -9.52 -4.44
C PHE A 184 -6.04 -10.92 -4.86
N LEU A 185 -7.00 -11.85 -4.87
CA LEU A 185 -6.88 -13.15 -5.50
C LEU A 185 -7.53 -13.10 -6.87
N LEU A 186 -6.79 -13.46 -7.91
CA LEU A 186 -7.32 -13.57 -9.27
C LEU A 186 -7.78 -15.02 -9.51
N VAL A 187 -9.09 -15.20 -9.63
CA VAL A 187 -9.71 -16.49 -9.87
C VAL A 187 -10.36 -16.48 -11.25
N PRO A 188 -10.08 -17.45 -12.14
CA PRO A 188 -10.80 -17.56 -13.41
C PRO A 188 -12.30 -17.76 -13.19
N LYS A 189 -13.14 -17.14 -14.04
CA LYS A 189 -14.60 -17.27 -13.95
C LYS A 189 -15.10 -18.69 -14.21
N ASP A 190 -14.39 -19.42 -15.06
CA ASP A 190 -14.65 -20.83 -15.33
C ASP A 190 -13.35 -21.63 -15.20
N ILE A 191 -13.37 -22.71 -14.45
CA ILE A 191 -12.24 -23.60 -14.21
C ILE A 191 -12.65 -25.00 -14.67
N ALA A 192 -12.08 -25.49 -15.75
CA ALA A 192 -12.48 -26.75 -16.39
C ALA A 192 -12.45 -27.95 -15.45
N ASP A 193 -11.41 -28.06 -14.62
CA ASP A 193 -11.30 -29.12 -13.60
C ASP A 193 -12.11 -28.75 -12.35
N LYS A 194 -13.22 -29.46 -12.14
CA LYS A 194 -14.13 -29.23 -11.02
C LYS A 194 -13.47 -29.47 -9.66
N GLY A 195 -12.56 -30.47 -9.55
CA GLY A 195 -11.84 -30.72 -8.30
C GLY A 195 -10.92 -29.59 -7.92
N LYS A 196 -10.16 -29.08 -8.91
CA LYS A 196 -9.29 -27.91 -8.77
C LYS A 196 -10.11 -26.65 -8.47
N ALA A 197 -11.22 -26.43 -9.17
CA ALA A 197 -12.13 -25.32 -8.90
C ALA A 197 -12.60 -25.33 -7.45
N LEU A 198 -13.09 -26.47 -6.96
CA LEU A 198 -13.56 -26.62 -5.60
C LEU A 198 -12.47 -26.35 -4.56
N ALA A 199 -11.24 -26.85 -4.80
CA ALA A 199 -10.11 -26.63 -3.89
C ALA A 199 -9.73 -25.14 -3.80
N VAL A 200 -9.60 -24.45 -4.95
CA VAL A 200 -9.28 -23.01 -5.00
C VAL A 200 -10.36 -22.19 -4.30
N LEU A 201 -11.63 -22.46 -4.60
CA LEU A 201 -12.74 -21.70 -4.03
C LEU A 201 -12.89 -21.94 -2.52
N ARG A 202 -12.70 -23.16 -2.02
CA ARG A 202 -12.70 -23.45 -0.60
C ARG A 202 -11.54 -22.78 0.14
N PHE A 203 -10.36 -22.74 -0.47
CA PHE A 203 -9.20 -22.04 0.08
C PHE A 203 -9.46 -20.53 0.18
N ALA A 204 -9.98 -19.92 -0.89
CA ALA A 204 -10.34 -18.50 -0.88
C ALA A 204 -11.45 -18.20 0.16
N TRP A 205 -12.45 -19.08 0.25
CA TRP A 205 -13.51 -18.98 1.24
C TRP A 205 -12.96 -19.04 2.66
N TYR A 206 -12.12 -20.03 2.96
CA TYR A 206 -11.45 -20.14 4.27
C TYR A 206 -10.67 -18.87 4.60
N GLY A 207 -9.89 -18.33 3.65
CA GLY A 207 -9.11 -17.10 3.87
C GLY A 207 -9.95 -15.87 4.20
N MET A 208 -11.19 -15.80 3.71
CA MET A 208 -12.13 -14.70 4.01
C MET A 208 -12.94 -14.89 5.30
N HIS A 209 -12.95 -16.09 5.89
CA HIS A 209 -13.69 -16.43 7.10
C HIS A 209 -12.74 -16.84 8.23
N ASP A 210 -12.59 -18.14 8.48
CA ASP A 210 -11.78 -18.65 9.60
C ASP A 210 -10.31 -18.18 9.53
N GLY A 211 -9.77 -18.05 8.31
CA GLY A 211 -8.43 -17.54 8.06
C GLY A 211 -8.20 -16.10 8.49
N GLN A 212 -9.25 -15.28 8.63
CA GLN A 212 -9.13 -13.90 9.14
C GLN A 212 -8.55 -13.85 10.56
N ALA A 213 -8.71 -14.91 11.35
CA ALA A 213 -8.15 -15.00 12.70
C ALA A 213 -6.61 -14.88 12.70
N PHE A 214 -5.94 -15.31 11.62
CA PHE A 214 -4.48 -15.25 11.48
C PHE A 214 -3.97 -13.92 10.89
N ALA A 215 -4.85 -13.11 10.31
CA ALA A 215 -4.45 -11.89 9.59
C ALA A 215 -3.65 -10.94 10.50
N LYS A 216 -4.10 -10.76 11.74
CA LYS A 216 -3.46 -9.85 12.71
C LYS A 216 -2.01 -10.24 13.01
N ASP A 217 -1.73 -11.50 13.24
CA ASP A 217 -0.38 -11.98 13.57
C ASP A 217 0.58 -11.88 12.36
N LEU A 218 0.00 -11.87 11.16
CA LEU A 218 0.72 -11.66 9.90
C LEU A 218 0.86 -10.18 9.52
N GLY A 219 0.32 -9.25 10.33
CA GLY A 219 0.38 -7.81 10.07
C GLY A 219 -0.63 -7.31 9.04
N TYR A 220 -1.72 -8.07 8.78
CA TYR A 220 -2.80 -7.68 7.87
C TYR A 220 -4.07 -7.34 8.65
N ALA A 221 -4.78 -6.32 8.18
CA ALA A 221 -6.07 -5.94 8.73
C ALA A 221 -7.17 -6.90 8.24
N PRO A 222 -8.11 -7.32 9.11
CA PRO A 222 -9.26 -8.11 8.70
C PRO A 222 -10.12 -7.36 7.67
N LEU A 223 -10.76 -8.11 6.78
CA LEU A 223 -11.65 -7.54 5.77
C LEU A 223 -12.95 -7.02 6.41
N PRO A 224 -13.46 -5.85 5.99
CA PRO A 224 -14.79 -5.41 6.38
C PRO A 224 -15.90 -6.36 5.89
N ALA A 225 -16.98 -6.48 6.64
CA ALA A 225 -18.06 -7.42 6.36
C ALA A 225 -18.69 -7.24 4.96
N ASN A 226 -18.86 -5.99 4.51
CA ASN A 226 -19.40 -5.70 3.17
C ASN A 226 -18.47 -6.18 2.05
N VAL A 227 -17.15 -6.13 2.26
CA VAL A 227 -16.16 -6.65 1.31
C VAL A 227 -16.22 -8.18 1.27
N VAL A 228 -16.30 -8.84 2.44
CA VAL A 228 -16.46 -10.30 2.53
C VAL A 228 -17.71 -10.74 1.78
N THR A 229 -18.89 -10.15 2.08
CA THR A 229 -20.16 -10.49 1.41
C THR A 229 -20.08 -10.34 -0.11
N SER A 230 -19.43 -9.27 -0.60
CA SER A 230 -19.27 -9.06 -2.03
C SER A 230 -18.32 -10.06 -2.67
N ALA A 231 -17.22 -10.42 -1.99
CA ALA A 231 -16.27 -11.41 -2.48
C ALA A 231 -16.89 -12.83 -2.47
N GLU A 232 -17.72 -13.17 -1.46
CA GLU A 232 -18.50 -14.41 -1.45
C GLU A 232 -19.38 -14.55 -2.69
N ALA A 233 -20.10 -13.47 -3.04
CA ALA A 233 -20.94 -13.47 -4.24
C ALA A 233 -20.11 -13.75 -5.51
N ALA A 234 -18.92 -13.15 -5.62
CA ALA A 234 -18.02 -13.40 -6.73
C ALA A 234 -17.51 -14.84 -6.77
N LEU A 235 -17.16 -15.44 -5.63
CA LEU A 235 -16.73 -16.85 -5.58
C LEU A 235 -17.87 -17.83 -5.93
N LYS A 236 -19.11 -17.56 -5.48
CA LYS A 236 -20.29 -18.35 -5.82
C LYS A 236 -20.63 -18.29 -7.31
N ALA A 237 -20.24 -17.23 -8.01
CA ALA A 237 -20.45 -17.07 -9.46
C ALA A 237 -19.43 -17.87 -10.32
N VAL A 238 -18.38 -18.43 -9.73
CA VAL A 238 -17.37 -19.22 -10.46
C VAL A 238 -17.97 -20.57 -10.87
N THR A 239 -17.71 -20.96 -12.13
CA THR A 239 -18.23 -22.18 -12.74
C THR A 239 -17.12 -23.19 -13.05
N SER A 240 -17.55 -24.42 -13.29
CA SER A 240 -16.76 -25.48 -13.93
C SER A 240 -17.61 -26.08 -15.07
N GLY A 241 -17.18 -25.85 -16.31
CA GLY A 241 -17.95 -26.25 -17.48
C GLY A 241 -19.35 -25.61 -17.52
N GLY A 242 -19.48 -24.34 -17.12
CA GLY A 242 -20.73 -23.60 -17.08
C GLY A 242 -21.65 -23.90 -15.88
N THR A 243 -21.25 -24.81 -14.97
CA THR A 243 -22.02 -25.14 -13.76
C THR A 243 -21.37 -24.53 -12.53
N THR A 244 -22.14 -23.88 -11.67
CA THR A 244 -21.63 -23.30 -10.40
C THR A 244 -21.02 -24.39 -9.50
N VAL A 245 -19.91 -24.06 -8.85
CA VAL A 245 -19.09 -24.99 -8.05
C VAL A 245 -19.44 -24.91 -6.57
N LEU A 246 -19.59 -23.69 -6.04
CA LEU A 246 -20.05 -23.46 -4.67
C LEU A 246 -21.58 -23.32 -4.64
N LYS A 247 -22.23 -23.94 -3.65
CA LYS A 247 -23.65 -23.81 -3.40
C LYS A 247 -23.90 -22.81 -2.26
#